data_3346ba2b94f54eb6edeb0cb4f21e3c9a
#
_entry.id   3346ba2b94f54eb6edeb0cb4f21e3c9a
#
_cell.length_a   1.000
_cell.length_b   1.000
_cell.length_c   1.000
_cell.angle_alpha   90.00
_cell.angle_beta   90.00
_cell.angle_gamma   90.00
#
_symmetry.space_group_name_H-M   'P 1'
#
loop_
_entity.id
_entity.type
_entity.pdbx_description
1 polymer ?
#
loop_
_entity_poly.entity_id
_entity_poly.type
_entity_poly.pdbx_seq_one_letter_code
_entity_poly.pdbx_strand_id
1 'polypeptide(L)'
;MLNNLNATFYAFANDDRRGENDIDNLWHVFEAELALAADDNEETRKVFVEAFDTAVIQFTLGWKLTMGLYWARPYNFISLDSRNRWFMADVAKAGSTIAGIAPKEKDSPVHDGDRYLDICDTIKSELGSEECSYADFPSLTAAAFVESERVNQERKAAEKAAAEKAEENSLGDEGVKTTHYWTYSPGDGAARWDDFYARGVMGVGWSKLGDVEKYASKEDIRKNLRTLYSSKYSQKNSALALWQFS
;
A
#
# COMPACT_ATOMS: atom_id res chain seq x y z
N MET A 1 -0.58 15.49 0.48
CA MET A 1 0.80 15.17 0.08
C MET A 1 0.78 13.83 -0.63
N LEU A 2 1.10 13.79 -1.92
CA LEU A 2 1.16 12.55 -2.69
C LEU A 2 2.37 11.73 -2.24
N ASN A 3 2.12 10.53 -1.71
CA ASN A 3 3.20 9.58 -1.41
C ASN A 3 3.34 8.61 -2.57
N ASN A 4 4.33 8.86 -3.43
CA ASN A 4 4.63 8.04 -4.60
C ASN A 4 5.77 7.03 -4.41
N LEU A 5 6.24 6.84 -3.17
CA LEU A 5 7.41 5.99 -2.87
C LEU A 5 7.27 4.54 -3.34
N ASN A 6 6.04 4.05 -3.49
CA ASN A 6 5.74 2.70 -3.96
C ASN A 6 5.00 2.68 -5.31
N ALA A 7 4.88 3.82 -5.99
CA ALA A 7 4.23 3.91 -7.29
C ALA A 7 5.23 3.49 -8.39
N THR A 8 5.31 2.20 -8.64
CA THR A 8 6.07 1.63 -9.76
C THR A 8 5.09 1.25 -10.86
N PHE A 9 5.18 1.92 -12.01
CA PHE A 9 4.26 1.74 -13.14
C PHE A 9 4.75 0.71 -14.17
N TYR A 10 5.99 0.28 -14.08
CA TYR A 10 6.59 -0.74 -14.96
C TYR A 10 7.62 -1.57 -14.21
N ALA A 11 7.87 -2.77 -14.69
CA ALA A 11 8.90 -3.64 -14.14
C ALA A 11 10.32 -3.11 -14.46
N PHE A 12 11.32 -3.49 -13.65
CA PHE A 12 12.71 -3.17 -13.95
C PHE A 12 13.17 -3.81 -15.26
N ALA A 13 14.20 -3.23 -15.91
CA ALA A 13 14.68 -3.68 -17.21
C ALA A 13 15.18 -5.14 -17.25
N ASN A 14 15.59 -5.67 -16.09
CA ASN A 14 16.05 -7.06 -15.92
C ASN A 14 14.97 -7.99 -15.32
N ASP A 15 13.73 -7.57 -15.24
CA ASP A 15 12.62 -8.41 -14.77
C ASP A 15 11.99 -9.10 -15.99
N ASP A 16 11.95 -10.43 -15.98
CA ASP A 16 11.41 -11.25 -17.06
C ASP A 16 9.91 -11.00 -17.37
N ARG A 17 9.22 -10.34 -16.43
CA ARG A 17 7.80 -9.97 -16.57
C ARG A 17 7.59 -8.62 -17.24
N ARG A 18 8.66 -7.92 -17.59
CA ARG A 18 8.56 -6.66 -18.32
C ARG A 18 8.28 -6.92 -19.80
N GLY A 19 7.16 -6.39 -20.28
CA GLY A 19 6.85 -6.39 -21.72
C GLY A 19 7.73 -5.42 -22.50
N GLU A 20 8.00 -5.75 -23.76
CA GLU A 20 8.81 -4.93 -24.64
C GLU A 20 8.23 -3.53 -24.86
N ASN A 21 6.89 -3.44 -24.93
CA ASN A 21 6.14 -2.20 -25.21
C ASN A 21 5.58 -1.53 -23.95
N ASP A 22 5.94 -1.97 -22.73
CA ASP A 22 5.33 -1.43 -21.50
C ASP A 22 5.44 0.08 -21.37
N ILE A 23 6.56 0.67 -21.77
CA ILE A 23 6.77 2.12 -21.73
C ILE A 23 5.96 2.84 -22.78
N ASP A 24 5.93 2.30 -24.00
CA ASP A 24 5.19 2.90 -25.11
C ASP A 24 3.68 2.86 -24.86
N ASN A 25 3.17 1.77 -24.27
CA ASN A 25 1.77 1.68 -23.85
C ASN A 25 1.41 2.71 -22.77
N LEU A 26 2.33 3.00 -21.83
CA LEU A 26 2.12 4.07 -20.85
C LEU A 26 2.07 5.45 -21.50
N TRP A 27 2.90 5.70 -22.50
CA TRP A 27 2.84 6.94 -23.28
C TRP A 27 1.55 7.05 -24.07
N HIS A 28 1.09 5.96 -24.72
CA HIS A 28 -0.17 5.95 -25.46
C HIS A 28 -1.36 6.27 -24.57
N VAL A 29 -1.47 5.65 -23.38
CA VAL A 29 -2.57 5.96 -22.48
C VAL A 29 -2.50 7.39 -21.94
N PHE A 30 -1.29 7.93 -21.72
CA PHE A 30 -1.11 9.32 -21.32
C PHE A 30 -1.56 10.30 -22.42
N GLU A 31 -1.18 10.08 -23.68
CA GLU A 31 -1.61 10.89 -24.80
C GLU A 31 -3.14 10.81 -25.02
N ALA A 32 -3.71 9.62 -24.93
CA ALA A 32 -5.15 9.39 -25.01
C ALA A 32 -5.92 10.09 -23.88
N GLU A 33 -5.40 10.07 -22.67
CA GLU A 33 -5.92 10.80 -21.51
C GLU A 33 -5.96 12.31 -21.75
N LEU A 34 -4.87 12.88 -22.29
CA LEU A 34 -4.81 14.30 -22.59
C LEU A 34 -5.83 14.70 -23.66
N ALA A 35 -5.97 13.87 -24.70
CA ALA A 35 -6.93 14.09 -25.76
C ALA A 35 -8.38 14.03 -25.25
N LEU A 36 -8.72 13.01 -24.47
CA LEU A 36 -10.04 12.86 -23.87
C LEU A 36 -10.37 13.99 -22.90
N ALA A 37 -9.40 14.41 -22.07
CA ALA A 37 -9.62 15.53 -21.16
C ALA A 37 -9.80 16.89 -21.87
N ALA A 38 -9.25 17.06 -23.07
CA ALA A 38 -9.39 18.27 -23.88
C ALA A 38 -10.69 18.30 -24.68
N ASP A 39 -11.14 17.17 -25.22
CA ASP A 39 -12.34 17.03 -26.04
C ASP A 39 -12.96 15.65 -25.83
N ASP A 40 -14.00 15.60 -24.96
CA ASP A 40 -14.70 14.36 -24.58
C ASP A 40 -15.77 14.04 -25.65
N ASN A 41 -15.41 13.16 -26.59
CA ASN A 41 -16.28 12.66 -27.64
C ASN A 41 -16.09 11.15 -27.85
N GLU A 42 -16.92 10.55 -28.71
CA GLU A 42 -16.92 9.10 -28.98
C GLU A 42 -15.54 8.59 -29.45
N GLU A 43 -14.86 9.34 -30.31
CA GLU A 43 -13.55 8.94 -30.86
C GLU A 43 -12.46 8.99 -29.80
N THR A 44 -12.38 10.05 -29.01
CA THR A 44 -11.38 10.18 -27.94
C THR A 44 -11.62 9.17 -26.82
N ARG A 45 -12.89 8.87 -26.48
CA ARG A 45 -13.25 7.80 -25.54
C ARG A 45 -12.79 6.44 -26.05
N LYS A 46 -13.05 6.12 -27.31
CA LYS A 46 -12.62 4.85 -27.90
C LYS A 46 -11.10 4.69 -27.87
N VAL A 47 -10.35 5.71 -28.29
CA VAL A 47 -8.88 5.69 -28.24
C VAL A 47 -8.36 5.52 -26.82
N PHE A 48 -8.97 6.19 -25.84
CA PHE A 48 -8.63 6.05 -24.45
C PHE A 48 -8.86 4.63 -23.93
N VAL A 49 -10.03 4.04 -24.21
CA VAL A 49 -10.38 2.68 -23.78
C VAL A 49 -9.39 1.67 -24.34
N GLU A 50 -9.08 1.71 -25.63
CA GLU A 50 -8.12 0.82 -26.27
C GLU A 50 -6.70 0.94 -25.63
N ALA A 51 -6.25 2.15 -25.36
CA ALA A 51 -4.96 2.40 -24.72
C ALA A 51 -4.95 1.96 -23.25
N PHE A 52 -6.04 2.24 -22.52
CA PHE A 52 -6.20 1.84 -21.13
C PHE A 52 -6.17 0.31 -20.96
N ASP A 53 -6.97 -0.41 -21.78
CA ASP A 53 -7.06 -1.87 -21.71
C ASP A 53 -5.73 -2.55 -22.05
N THR A 54 -4.98 -1.96 -22.96
CA THR A 54 -3.63 -2.44 -23.31
C THR A 54 -2.64 -2.23 -22.16
N ALA A 55 -2.70 -1.07 -21.50
CA ALA A 55 -1.74 -0.75 -20.44
C ALA A 55 -2.07 -1.39 -19.10
N VAL A 56 -3.34 -1.45 -18.70
CA VAL A 56 -3.75 -1.85 -17.34
C VAL A 56 -3.38 -3.27 -16.96
N ILE A 57 -3.24 -4.16 -17.95
CA ILE A 57 -2.87 -5.57 -17.76
C ILE A 57 -1.36 -5.78 -17.54
N GLN A 58 -0.54 -4.75 -17.75
CA GLN A 58 0.90 -4.85 -17.58
C GLN A 58 1.27 -5.20 -16.14
N PHE A 59 2.35 -5.99 -16.01
CA PHE A 59 2.84 -6.35 -14.70
C PHE A 59 3.16 -5.11 -13.86
N THR A 60 2.75 -5.09 -12.62
CA THR A 60 2.84 -4.00 -11.63
C THR A 60 1.80 -2.89 -11.76
N LEU A 61 1.06 -2.76 -12.85
CA LEU A 61 0.22 -1.60 -13.10
C LEU A 61 -1.16 -1.69 -12.40
N GLY A 62 -2.10 -2.44 -12.91
CA GLY A 62 -3.43 -2.59 -12.32
C GLY A 62 -4.04 -1.25 -11.86
N TRP A 63 -4.54 -1.18 -10.63
CA TRP A 63 -5.12 0.03 -10.05
C TRP A 63 -4.21 1.26 -10.05
N LYS A 64 -2.89 1.08 -10.14
CA LYS A 64 -1.94 2.20 -10.17
C LYS A 64 -2.09 3.05 -11.43
N LEU A 65 -2.55 2.48 -12.55
CA LEU A 65 -2.82 3.25 -13.74
C LEU A 65 -3.77 4.41 -13.44
N THR A 66 -4.86 4.15 -12.71
CA THR A 66 -5.83 5.20 -12.34
C THR A 66 -5.22 6.30 -11.47
N MET A 67 -4.18 5.98 -10.68
CA MET A 67 -3.43 6.99 -9.92
C MET A 67 -2.63 7.90 -10.85
N GLY A 68 -2.01 7.36 -11.89
CA GLY A 68 -1.27 8.11 -12.90
C GLY A 68 -2.20 9.09 -13.64
N LEU A 69 -3.33 8.60 -14.09
CA LEU A 69 -4.38 9.40 -14.76
C LEU A 69 -4.86 10.54 -13.84
N TYR A 70 -5.16 10.25 -12.59
CA TYR A 70 -5.53 11.29 -11.63
C TYR A 70 -4.42 12.34 -11.42
N TRP A 71 -3.15 11.94 -11.39
CA TRP A 71 -2.06 12.91 -11.22
C TRP A 71 -1.92 13.85 -12.40
N ALA A 72 -2.18 13.37 -13.61
CA ALA A 72 -2.09 14.18 -14.82
C ALA A 72 -3.34 15.05 -15.04
N ARG A 73 -4.54 14.51 -14.77
CA ARG A 73 -5.83 15.19 -14.98
C ARG A 73 -6.81 14.94 -13.81
N PRO A 74 -6.57 15.55 -12.64
CA PRO A 74 -7.31 15.24 -11.41
C PRO A 74 -8.79 15.63 -11.43
N TYR A 75 -9.22 16.51 -12.35
CA TYR A 75 -10.62 16.89 -12.50
C TYR A 75 -11.38 16.03 -13.53
N ASN A 76 -10.67 15.19 -14.28
CA ASN A 76 -11.26 14.34 -15.29
C ASN A 76 -11.31 12.88 -14.88
N PHE A 77 -10.31 12.39 -14.15
CA PHE A 77 -10.12 10.99 -13.81
C PHE A 77 -9.97 10.79 -12.31
N ILE A 78 -10.68 9.80 -11.75
CA ILE A 78 -10.59 9.47 -10.32
C ILE A 78 -9.50 8.43 -10.06
N SER A 79 -8.72 8.61 -9.00
CA SER A 79 -7.83 7.56 -8.50
C SER A 79 -8.62 6.45 -7.82
N LEU A 80 -8.45 5.22 -8.28
CA LEU A 80 -9.04 4.03 -7.67
C LEU A 80 -8.01 3.25 -6.81
N ASP A 81 -7.15 3.97 -6.09
CA ASP A 81 -6.29 3.36 -5.08
C ASP A 81 -7.09 2.78 -3.91
N SER A 82 -6.47 1.97 -3.07
CA SER A 82 -7.14 1.28 -1.97
C SER A 82 -7.85 2.23 -0.99
N ARG A 83 -7.29 3.42 -0.78
CA ARG A 83 -7.86 4.43 0.11
C ARG A 83 -9.15 5.03 -0.45
N ASN A 84 -9.11 5.45 -1.71
CA ASN A 84 -10.28 6.00 -2.38
C ASN A 84 -11.40 4.96 -2.51
N ARG A 85 -11.09 3.72 -2.92
CA ARG A 85 -12.06 2.63 -2.99
C ARG A 85 -12.70 2.34 -1.63
N TRP A 86 -11.88 2.26 -0.58
CA TRP A 86 -12.37 2.08 0.79
C TRP A 86 -13.31 3.21 1.23
N PHE A 87 -12.96 4.45 0.95
CA PHE A 87 -13.76 5.60 1.31
C PHE A 87 -15.08 5.65 0.53
N MET A 88 -15.02 5.46 -0.78
CA MET A 88 -16.17 5.48 -1.66
C MET A 88 -17.16 4.32 -1.41
N ALA A 89 -16.69 3.18 -0.94
CA ALA A 89 -17.55 2.05 -0.62
C ALA A 89 -18.45 2.26 0.63
N ASP A 90 -18.20 3.31 1.41
CA ASP A 90 -18.95 3.64 2.61
C ASP A 90 -20.06 4.65 2.26
N VAL A 91 -21.31 4.20 2.28
CA VAL A 91 -22.51 5.01 1.97
C VAL A 91 -22.59 6.27 2.85
N ALA A 92 -22.20 6.17 4.14
CA ALA A 92 -22.27 7.30 5.04
C ALA A 92 -21.23 8.39 4.72
N LYS A 93 -20.17 8.04 4.01
CA LYS A 93 -19.08 8.96 3.63
C LYS A 93 -19.24 9.53 2.22
N ALA A 94 -19.62 8.70 1.27
CA ALA A 94 -19.61 9.04 -0.14
C ALA A 94 -21.01 9.13 -0.79
N GLY A 95 -22.06 8.75 -0.06
CA GLY A 95 -23.41 8.64 -0.60
C GLY A 95 -23.69 7.30 -1.29
N SER A 96 -24.97 7.00 -1.49
CA SER A 96 -25.42 5.68 -2.00
C SER A 96 -25.01 5.43 -3.46
N THR A 97 -25.08 6.44 -4.31
CA THR A 97 -24.74 6.32 -5.74
C THR A 97 -23.27 6.02 -5.91
N ILE A 98 -22.38 6.81 -5.28
CA ILE A 98 -20.93 6.58 -5.35
C ILE A 98 -20.57 5.22 -4.75
N ALA A 99 -21.14 4.87 -3.59
CA ALA A 99 -20.90 3.58 -2.97
C ALA A 99 -21.40 2.40 -3.81
N GLY A 100 -22.48 2.59 -4.58
CA GLY A 100 -23.03 1.58 -5.48
C GLY A 100 -22.13 1.25 -6.67
N ILE A 101 -21.37 2.23 -7.18
CA ILE A 101 -20.48 2.04 -8.33
C ILE A 101 -19.02 1.78 -7.92
N ALA A 102 -18.64 2.12 -6.68
CA ALA A 102 -17.28 1.96 -6.20
C ALA A 102 -16.82 0.49 -6.29
N PRO A 103 -15.67 0.22 -6.91
CA PRO A 103 -15.13 -1.14 -6.99
C PRO A 103 -14.84 -1.69 -5.59
N LYS A 104 -15.28 -2.91 -5.30
CA LYS A 104 -15.01 -3.57 -4.03
C LYS A 104 -13.55 -3.98 -3.95
N GLU A 105 -13.02 -4.07 -2.74
CA GLU A 105 -11.60 -4.40 -2.50
C GLU A 105 -11.21 -5.76 -3.10
N LYS A 106 -12.16 -6.71 -3.19
CA LYS A 106 -11.97 -8.06 -3.76
C LYS A 106 -12.17 -8.12 -5.27
N ASP A 107 -12.69 -7.05 -5.88
CA ASP A 107 -12.83 -7.02 -7.32
C ASP A 107 -11.44 -7.05 -7.96
N SER A 108 -11.31 -7.82 -9.03
CA SER A 108 -10.10 -7.78 -9.86
C SER A 108 -9.81 -6.34 -10.27
N PRO A 109 -8.53 -5.96 -10.48
CA PRO A 109 -8.19 -4.66 -11.06
C PRO A 109 -9.11 -4.35 -12.22
N VAL A 110 -9.52 -3.09 -12.38
CA VAL A 110 -10.30 -2.67 -13.54
C VAL A 110 -9.45 -2.97 -14.78
N HIS A 111 -9.86 -3.99 -15.53
CA HIS A 111 -9.24 -4.38 -16.79
C HIS A 111 -10.10 -3.91 -17.98
N ASP A 112 -10.91 -2.87 -17.77
CA ASP A 112 -11.95 -2.43 -18.68
C ASP A 112 -12.03 -0.91 -18.63
N GLY A 113 -11.57 -0.28 -19.68
CA GLY A 113 -11.54 1.18 -19.84
C GLY A 113 -12.93 1.79 -19.88
N ASP A 114 -13.90 1.13 -20.50
CA ASP A 114 -15.30 1.58 -20.54
C ASP A 114 -15.86 1.64 -19.12
N ARG A 115 -15.68 0.57 -18.34
CA ARG A 115 -16.11 0.54 -16.93
C ARG A 115 -15.41 1.62 -16.10
N TYR A 116 -14.14 1.90 -16.36
CA TYR A 116 -13.44 2.97 -15.66
C TYR A 116 -14.03 4.34 -15.98
N LEU A 117 -14.36 4.61 -17.25
CA LEU A 117 -15.03 5.83 -17.66
C LEU A 117 -16.43 5.94 -17.07
N ASP A 118 -17.20 4.85 -17.03
CA ASP A 118 -18.52 4.81 -16.38
C ASP A 118 -18.43 5.18 -14.88
N ILE A 119 -17.40 4.70 -14.19
CA ILE A 119 -17.14 5.07 -12.78
C ILE A 119 -16.84 6.56 -12.69
N CYS A 120 -15.97 7.10 -13.53
CA CYS A 120 -15.64 8.53 -13.56
C CYS A 120 -16.89 9.38 -13.82
N ASP A 121 -17.68 9.02 -14.82
CA ASP A 121 -18.87 9.78 -15.22
C ASP A 121 -19.96 9.74 -14.15
N THR A 122 -20.21 8.57 -13.57
CA THR A 122 -21.20 8.42 -12.49
C THR A 122 -20.79 9.24 -11.27
N ILE A 123 -19.55 9.14 -10.82
CA ILE A 123 -19.08 9.94 -9.68
C ILE A 123 -19.15 11.43 -10.02
N LYS A 124 -18.73 11.83 -11.22
CA LYS A 124 -18.74 13.22 -11.67
C LYS A 124 -20.16 13.81 -11.73
N SER A 125 -21.17 13.01 -12.08
CA SER A 125 -22.56 13.44 -12.08
C SER A 125 -23.13 13.68 -10.67
N GLU A 126 -22.60 12.97 -9.67
CA GLU A 126 -23.03 13.14 -8.27
C GLU A 126 -22.29 14.27 -7.54
N LEU A 127 -21.04 14.56 -7.98
CA LEU A 127 -20.24 15.62 -7.37
C LEU A 127 -20.92 17.00 -7.54
N GLY A 128 -20.99 17.74 -6.44
CA GLY A 128 -21.68 19.06 -6.42
C GLY A 128 -23.19 19.00 -6.33
N SER A 129 -23.82 17.81 -6.24
CA SER A 129 -25.25 17.67 -5.94
C SER A 129 -25.55 18.02 -4.47
N GLU A 130 -26.83 18.27 -4.14
CA GLU A 130 -27.24 18.54 -2.76
C GLU A 130 -26.96 17.36 -1.80
N GLU A 131 -26.91 16.14 -2.34
CA GLU A 131 -26.66 14.90 -1.59
C GLU A 131 -25.17 14.57 -1.44
N CYS A 132 -24.30 15.21 -2.22
CA CYS A 132 -22.87 14.97 -2.23
C CYS A 132 -22.09 16.16 -1.66
N SER A 133 -21.35 15.93 -0.59
CA SER A 133 -20.55 16.98 0.08
C SER A 133 -19.28 17.38 -0.67
N TYR A 134 -18.98 16.76 -1.81
CA TYR A 134 -17.75 16.97 -2.56
C TYR A 134 -18.03 17.65 -3.90
N ALA A 135 -17.22 18.66 -4.22
CA ALA A 135 -17.40 19.45 -5.45
C ALA A 135 -16.74 18.81 -6.68
N ASP A 136 -15.69 18.01 -6.46
CA ASP A 136 -14.83 17.44 -7.51
C ASP A 136 -14.03 16.23 -7.00
N PHE A 137 -13.35 15.53 -7.90
CA PHE A 137 -12.49 14.40 -7.54
C PHE A 137 -11.37 14.77 -6.55
N PRO A 138 -10.67 15.91 -6.68
CA PRO A 138 -9.70 16.33 -5.68
C PRO A 138 -10.27 16.47 -4.27
N SER A 139 -11.46 17.05 -4.09
CA SER A 139 -12.11 17.20 -2.79
C SER A 139 -12.54 15.86 -2.20
N LEU A 140 -13.09 14.95 -3.01
CA LEU A 140 -13.42 13.58 -2.63
C LEU A 140 -12.16 12.82 -2.17
N THR A 141 -11.09 12.89 -2.96
CA THR A 141 -9.80 12.23 -2.67
C THR A 141 -9.14 12.81 -1.41
N ALA A 142 -9.24 14.13 -1.21
CA ALA A 142 -8.74 14.78 -0.01
C ALA A 142 -9.51 14.33 1.26
N ALA A 143 -10.83 14.20 1.17
CA ALA A 143 -11.65 13.67 2.25
C ALA A 143 -11.28 12.21 2.58
N ALA A 144 -11.08 11.37 1.56
CA ALA A 144 -10.62 10.00 1.75
C ALA A 144 -9.26 9.95 2.45
N PHE A 145 -8.34 10.86 2.13
CA PHE A 145 -7.04 10.97 2.80
C PHE A 145 -7.21 11.34 4.28
N VAL A 146 -7.94 12.40 4.58
CA VAL A 146 -8.14 12.89 5.96
C VAL A 146 -8.78 11.81 6.82
N GLU A 147 -9.83 11.17 6.32
CA GLU A 147 -10.53 10.10 7.05
C GLU A 147 -9.63 8.88 7.29
N SER A 148 -8.83 8.49 6.30
CA SER A 148 -7.90 7.37 6.48
C SER A 148 -6.81 7.66 7.52
N GLU A 149 -6.32 8.91 7.58
CA GLU A 149 -5.36 9.31 8.61
C GLU A 149 -5.99 9.33 10.00
N ARG A 150 -7.25 9.80 10.13
CA ARG A 150 -8.00 9.76 11.39
C ARG A 150 -8.13 8.33 11.91
N VAL A 151 -8.62 7.41 11.06
CA VAL A 151 -8.79 6.00 11.42
C VAL A 151 -7.44 5.35 11.78
N ASN A 152 -6.38 5.66 11.05
CA ASN A 152 -5.03 5.15 11.35
C ASN A 152 -4.50 5.67 12.69
N GLN A 153 -4.76 6.93 13.03
CA GLN A 153 -4.37 7.51 14.32
C GLN A 153 -5.13 6.87 15.47
N GLU A 154 -6.45 6.68 15.31
CA GLU A 154 -7.27 6.00 16.31
C GLU A 154 -6.83 4.55 16.55
N ARG A 155 -6.53 3.82 15.46
CA ARG A 155 -6.01 2.47 15.58
C ARG A 155 -4.66 2.44 16.33
N LYS A 156 -3.73 3.32 15.98
CA LYS A 156 -2.43 3.41 16.67
C LYS A 156 -2.58 3.79 18.15
N ALA A 157 -3.51 4.68 18.46
CA ALA A 157 -3.81 5.06 19.85
C ALA A 157 -4.42 3.88 20.64
N ALA A 158 -5.34 3.13 20.01
CA ALA A 158 -5.92 1.94 20.61
C ALA A 158 -4.89 0.81 20.81
N GLU A 159 -4.03 0.57 19.82
CA GLU A 159 -2.93 -0.40 19.92
C GLU A 159 -1.96 -0.02 21.05
N LYS A 160 -1.62 1.27 21.18
CA LYS A 160 -0.76 1.77 22.26
C LYS A 160 -1.43 1.61 23.62
N ALA A 161 -2.69 1.98 23.77
CA ALA A 161 -3.44 1.82 25.01
C ALA A 161 -3.61 0.35 25.42
N ALA A 162 -3.79 -0.54 24.44
CA ALA A 162 -3.84 -1.98 24.69
C ALA A 162 -2.48 -2.54 25.17
N ALA A 163 -1.38 -2.06 24.58
CA ALA A 163 -0.02 -2.44 25.00
C ALA A 163 0.29 -1.92 26.41
N GLU A 164 -0.06 -0.67 26.74
CA GLU A 164 0.11 -0.09 28.07
C GLU A 164 -0.68 -0.86 29.15
N LYS A 165 -1.94 -1.24 28.86
CA LYS A 165 -2.74 -2.08 29.76
C LYS A 165 -2.19 -3.47 29.93
N ALA A 166 -1.62 -4.07 28.88
CA ALA A 166 -0.98 -5.38 28.97
C ALA A 166 0.29 -5.31 29.85
N GLU A 167 1.04 -4.22 29.75
CA GLU A 167 2.22 -3.95 30.58
C GLU A 167 1.84 -3.68 32.04
N GLU A 168 0.81 -2.90 32.31
CA GLU A 168 0.28 -2.63 33.66
C GLU A 168 -0.26 -3.91 34.33
N ASN A 169 -0.98 -4.75 33.60
CA ASN A 169 -1.44 -6.04 34.10
C ASN A 169 -0.28 -7.03 34.36
N SER A 170 0.86 -6.89 33.68
CA SER A 170 2.03 -7.72 33.89
C SER A 170 2.83 -7.32 35.16
N LEU A 171 2.72 -6.05 35.59
CA LEU A 171 3.36 -5.54 36.81
C LEU A 171 2.61 -5.87 38.08
N GLY A 172 1.33 -6.32 38.00
CA GLY A 172 0.48 -6.65 39.15
C GLY A 172 0.46 -8.12 39.58
N ASP A 173 1.13 -9.01 38.86
CA ASP A 173 1.10 -10.46 39.15
C ASP A 173 2.51 -11.03 39.30
N GLU A 174 3.06 -10.97 40.49
CA GLU A 174 4.31 -11.64 40.86
C GLU A 174 4.12 -13.15 40.81
N GLY A 175 4.10 -13.74 39.63
CA GLY A 175 4.07 -15.20 39.51
C GLY A 175 3.63 -15.77 38.18
N VAL A 176 3.02 -15.01 37.30
CA VAL A 176 2.63 -15.50 35.96
C VAL A 176 3.79 -15.30 34.98
N LYS A 177 4.44 -16.38 34.57
CA LYS A 177 5.36 -16.38 33.44
C LYS A 177 4.60 -15.91 32.19
N THR A 178 4.84 -14.66 31.74
CA THR A 178 4.28 -14.14 30.51
C THR A 178 4.79 -14.99 29.36
N THR A 179 3.90 -15.75 28.72
CA THR A 179 4.25 -16.54 27.54
C THR A 179 4.23 -15.63 26.30
N HIS A 180 5.41 -15.38 25.75
CA HIS A 180 5.54 -14.64 24.49
C HIS A 180 5.46 -15.60 23.30
N TYR A 181 4.65 -15.27 22.31
CA TYR A 181 4.53 -16.04 21.06
C TYR A 181 5.29 -15.31 19.95
N TRP A 182 6.19 -16.02 19.28
CA TRP A 182 7.00 -15.49 18.19
C TRP A 182 6.75 -16.23 16.90
N THR A 183 6.63 -15.51 15.78
CA THR A 183 6.68 -16.11 14.46
C THR A 183 8.14 -16.23 14.04
N TYR A 184 8.60 -17.46 13.80
CA TYR A 184 9.98 -17.76 13.45
C TYR A 184 10.06 -18.47 12.11
N SER A 185 10.84 -17.91 11.16
CA SER A 185 11.07 -18.46 9.84
C SER A 185 12.58 -18.50 9.57
N PRO A 186 13.26 -19.61 9.84
CA PRO A 186 14.72 -19.73 9.75
C PRO A 186 15.17 -19.92 8.30
N GLY A 187 15.96 -18.97 7.79
CA GLY A 187 16.44 -18.94 6.41
C GLY A 187 15.41 -18.46 5.41
N ASP A 188 15.78 -18.44 4.14
CA ASP A 188 14.88 -18.06 3.08
C ASP A 188 13.78 -19.12 2.89
N GLY A 189 12.51 -18.70 2.91
CA GLY A 189 11.38 -19.62 2.85
C GLY A 189 11.32 -20.68 3.96
N ALA A 190 11.91 -20.41 5.14
CA ALA A 190 12.04 -21.35 6.25
C ALA A 190 12.89 -22.60 5.95
N ALA A 191 13.81 -22.54 4.99
CA ALA A 191 14.59 -23.69 4.51
C ALA A 191 15.44 -24.41 5.59
N ARG A 192 15.62 -23.79 6.77
CA ARG A 192 16.36 -24.37 7.90
C ARG A 192 15.46 -24.88 9.02
N TRP A 193 14.16 -24.91 8.82
CA TRP A 193 13.20 -25.28 9.84
C TRP A 193 13.45 -26.69 10.40
N ASP A 194 13.57 -27.70 9.52
CA ASP A 194 13.71 -29.10 9.92
C ASP A 194 15.02 -29.34 10.71
N ASP A 195 16.13 -28.74 10.28
CA ASP A 195 17.43 -28.84 10.95
C ASP A 195 17.36 -28.19 12.36
N PHE A 196 16.78 -27.00 12.46
CA PHE A 196 16.69 -26.28 13.73
C PHE A 196 15.69 -26.94 14.68
N TYR A 197 14.57 -27.42 14.16
CA TYR A 197 13.58 -28.14 14.95
C TYR A 197 14.12 -29.46 15.49
N ALA A 198 14.80 -30.27 14.66
CA ALA A 198 15.42 -31.53 15.07
C ALA A 198 16.50 -31.34 16.16
N ARG A 199 17.18 -30.21 16.16
CA ARG A 199 18.22 -29.87 17.13
C ARG A 199 17.69 -29.14 18.37
N GLY A 200 16.42 -28.77 18.39
CA GLY A 200 15.81 -28.01 19.49
C GLY A 200 16.43 -26.62 19.68
N VAL A 201 16.87 -25.97 18.58
CA VAL A 201 17.52 -24.66 18.64
C VAL A 201 16.78 -23.64 17.80
N MET A 202 16.84 -22.38 18.21
CA MET A 202 16.49 -21.23 17.40
C MET A 202 17.75 -20.44 17.09
N GLY A 203 17.92 -20.05 15.82
CA GLY A 203 19.07 -19.25 15.40
C GLY A 203 18.61 -18.04 14.62
N VAL A 204 19.08 -16.89 15.01
CA VAL A 204 18.92 -15.66 14.23
C VAL A 204 20.20 -15.39 13.45
N GLY A 205 20.08 -14.68 12.30
CA GLY A 205 21.24 -14.27 11.51
C GLY A 205 22.15 -13.30 12.28
N TRP A 206 23.12 -12.74 11.59
CA TRP A 206 24.05 -11.73 12.13
C TRP A 206 25.06 -12.25 13.16
N SER A 207 25.63 -13.43 12.94
CA SER A 207 26.59 -14.08 13.82
C SER A 207 27.83 -13.23 14.16
N LYS A 208 28.22 -12.26 13.30
CA LYS A 208 29.35 -11.34 13.58
C LYS A 208 29.05 -10.38 14.73
N LEU A 209 27.80 -10.21 15.12
CA LEU A 209 27.41 -9.36 16.24
C LEU A 209 27.80 -9.98 17.59
N GLY A 210 27.91 -11.31 17.63
CA GLY A 210 28.21 -12.06 18.84
C GLY A 210 27.01 -12.10 19.80
N ASP A 211 27.29 -12.06 21.07
CA ASP A 211 26.31 -12.08 22.14
C ASP A 211 25.54 -10.75 22.19
N VAL A 212 24.23 -10.80 22.00
CA VAL A 212 23.36 -9.62 21.94
C VAL A 212 23.08 -9.00 23.32
N GLU A 213 23.21 -9.77 24.40
CA GLU A 213 23.05 -9.28 25.78
C GLU A 213 24.14 -8.26 26.20
N LYS A 214 25.22 -8.16 25.40
CA LYS A 214 26.30 -7.18 25.65
C LYS A 214 25.97 -5.76 25.22
N TYR A 215 24.89 -5.58 24.47
CA TYR A 215 24.51 -4.27 23.96
C TYR A 215 23.50 -3.60 24.89
N ALA A 216 23.81 -2.37 25.28
CA ALA A 216 22.99 -1.60 26.23
C ALA A 216 21.68 -1.08 25.63
N SER A 217 21.57 -1.05 24.29
CA SER A 217 20.38 -0.53 23.61
C SER A 217 20.22 -1.08 22.18
N LYS A 218 19.00 -1.02 21.68
CA LYS A 218 18.67 -1.31 20.27
C LYS A 218 19.50 -0.45 19.30
N GLU A 219 19.81 0.80 19.65
CA GLU A 219 20.61 1.69 18.81
C GLU A 219 22.07 1.24 18.74
N ASP A 220 22.61 0.67 19.80
CA ASP A 220 23.96 0.08 19.80
C ASP A 220 24.02 -1.13 18.89
N ILE A 221 23.02 -2.02 18.95
CA ILE A 221 22.90 -3.15 18.01
C ILE A 221 22.85 -2.64 16.58
N ARG A 222 22.03 -1.63 16.30
CA ARG A 222 21.88 -1.04 14.96
C ARG A 222 23.18 -0.46 14.43
N LYS A 223 23.94 0.25 15.26
CA LYS A 223 25.24 0.83 14.91
C LYS A 223 26.25 -0.27 14.57
N ASN A 224 26.34 -1.30 15.40
CA ASN A 224 27.24 -2.41 15.18
C ASN A 224 26.86 -3.25 13.95
N LEU A 225 25.59 -3.49 13.69
CA LEU A 225 25.13 -4.15 12.47
C LEU A 225 25.58 -3.39 11.21
N ARG A 226 25.47 -2.08 11.19
CA ARG A 226 25.94 -1.26 10.06
C ARG A 226 27.43 -1.40 9.82
N THR A 227 28.21 -1.39 10.89
CA THR A 227 29.68 -1.50 10.82
C THR A 227 30.12 -2.89 10.39
N LEU A 228 29.58 -3.93 11.02
CA LEU A 228 30.03 -5.32 10.83
C LEU A 228 29.60 -5.92 9.47
N TYR A 229 28.48 -5.46 8.95
CA TYR A 229 27.91 -5.99 7.68
C TYR A 229 27.99 -4.99 6.54
N SER A 230 28.68 -3.87 6.69
CA SER A 230 28.87 -2.82 5.67
C SER A 230 27.58 -2.46 4.92
N SER A 231 26.43 -2.47 5.63
CA SER A 231 25.13 -2.33 5.03
C SER A 231 24.78 -0.88 4.71
N LYS A 232 24.38 -0.63 3.48
CA LYS A 232 23.80 0.64 3.05
C LYS A 232 22.36 0.85 3.58
N TYR A 233 21.71 -0.22 4.05
CA TYR A 233 20.32 -0.19 4.55
C TYR A 233 20.27 0.21 6.03
N SER A 234 19.10 0.64 6.48
CA SER A 234 18.92 1.23 7.81
C SER A 234 19.15 0.27 8.99
N GLN A 235 19.07 -1.04 8.77
CA GLN A 235 19.16 -2.12 9.79
C GLN A 235 18.18 -1.94 10.97
N LYS A 236 17.14 -1.10 10.82
CA LYS A 236 16.21 -0.77 11.90
C LYS A 236 15.41 -2.00 12.35
N ASN A 237 14.88 -2.76 11.40
CA ASN A 237 14.07 -3.95 11.68
C ASN A 237 14.94 -5.10 12.22
N SER A 238 16.15 -5.26 11.70
CA SER A 238 17.12 -6.26 12.20
C SER A 238 17.52 -5.99 13.64
N ALA A 239 17.80 -4.74 13.99
CA ALA A 239 18.13 -4.35 15.34
C ALA A 239 16.96 -4.52 16.31
N LEU A 240 15.73 -4.23 15.86
CA LEU A 240 14.52 -4.44 16.65
C LEU A 240 14.30 -5.92 16.93
N ALA A 241 14.39 -6.78 15.91
CA ALA A 241 14.25 -8.21 16.08
C ALA A 241 15.27 -8.77 17.07
N LEU A 242 16.55 -8.42 16.93
CA LEU A 242 17.62 -8.88 17.84
C LEU A 242 17.42 -8.38 19.27
N TRP A 243 17.00 -7.14 19.47
CA TRP A 243 16.68 -6.56 20.78
C TRP A 243 15.52 -7.27 21.48
N GLN A 244 14.53 -7.73 20.72
CA GLN A 244 13.39 -8.47 21.26
C GLN A 244 13.72 -9.92 21.61
N PHE A 245 14.83 -10.46 21.10
CA PHE A 245 15.34 -11.79 21.43
C PHE A 245 16.37 -11.81 22.57
N SER A 246 16.87 -10.65 22.97
CA SER A 246 17.76 -10.49 24.13
C SER A 246 16.97 -10.30 25.42
#